data_e0a51f8f69ec5cb6798f98f293395fa4
#
_entry.id   e0a51f8f69ec5cb6798f98f293395fa4
#
_cell.length_a   1.000
_cell.length_b   1.000
_cell.length_c   1.000
_cell.angle_alpha   90.00
_cell.angle_beta   90.00
_cell.angle_gamma   90.00
#
_symmetry.space_group_name_H-M   'P 1'
#
loop_
_entity.id
_entity.type
_entity.pdbx_description
1 polymer ?
#
loop_
_entity_poly.entity_id
_entity_poly.type
_entity_poly.pdbx_seq_one_letter_code
_entity_poly.pdbx_strand_id
1 'polypeptide(L)'
;PAENPDYPSAAGLNTQTLEAFGSDYTLVLNVTCPDQGWYKSATSFGDLKLFPTDDPSHIFSGDPRITFELKSGLDKINYYYDDFENVEELTPRTIGGVEMAGRTYKNVGMWWTEYYGEMPTGGWLAIKISGVDIDPGTEGDTILNSVTFG
;
A
#
# COMPACT_ATOMS: atom_id res chain seq x y z
N PRO A 1 19.29 0.28 15.27
CA PRO A 1 19.41 -0.30 13.93
C PRO A 1 20.23 0.59 13.01
N ALA A 2 20.96 -0.04 12.09
CA ALA A 2 21.77 0.69 11.14
C ALA A 2 20.88 1.46 10.16
N GLU A 3 21.29 2.68 9.82
CA GLU A 3 20.60 3.44 8.77
C GLU A 3 20.84 2.77 7.42
N ASN A 4 19.81 2.82 6.57
CA ASN A 4 19.88 2.34 5.21
C ASN A 4 19.31 3.41 4.28
N PRO A 5 20.13 4.01 3.40
CA PRO A 5 19.63 5.07 2.51
C PRO A 5 18.56 4.61 1.53
N ASP A 6 18.48 3.29 1.25
CA ASP A 6 17.44 2.75 0.38
C ASP A 6 16.10 2.62 1.11
N TYR A 7 16.11 2.63 2.44
CA TYR A 7 14.91 2.52 3.28
C TYR A 7 14.96 3.53 4.42
N PRO A 8 14.75 4.82 4.13
CA PRO A 8 14.69 5.82 5.18
C PRO A 8 13.50 5.60 6.10
N SER A 9 13.59 6.13 7.33
CA SER A 9 12.48 6.08 8.28
C SER A 9 11.22 6.69 7.69
N ALA A 10 10.09 6.06 7.92
CA ALA A 10 8.77 6.57 7.57
C ALA A 10 8.06 7.21 8.77
N ALA A 11 8.79 7.51 9.85
CA ALA A 11 8.20 8.12 11.05
C ALA A 11 7.44 9.40 10.70
N GLY A 12 6.15 9.46 11.07
CA GLY A 12 5.32 10.61 10.81
C GLY A 12 5.17 10.96 9.33
N LEU A 13 5.41 9.99 8.43
CA LEU A 13 5.27 10.21 6.98
C LEU A 13 4.00 11.01 6.70
N ASN A 14 4.09 11.97 5.78
CA ASN A 14 2.97 12.86 5.51
C ASN A 14 2.60 12.81 4.03
N THR A 15 2.65 13.94 3.32
CA THR A 15 2.17 14.04 1.95
C THR A 15 3.04 13.24 0.97
N GLN A 16 2.40 12.40 0.16
CA GLN A 16 3.03 11.60 -0.88
C GLN A 16 2.27 11.82 -2.19
N THR A 17 2.98 11.80 -3.30
CA THR A 17 2.37 11.86 -4.63
C THR A 17 2.62 10.52 -5.33
N LEU A 18 1.54 9.87 -5.76
CA LEU A 18 1.62 8.66 -6.57
C LEU A 18 1.42 8.99 -8.04
N GLU A 19 2.02 8.19 -8.90
CA GLU A 19 1.91 8.34 -10.35
C GLU A 19 1.49 7.00 -10.95
N ALA A 20 0.50 7.03 -11.85
CA ALA A 20 0.09 5.85 -12.58
C ALA A 20 0.95 5.70 -13.83
N PHE A 21 1.72 4.62 -13.89
CA PHE A 21 2.60 4.34 -15.03
C PHE A 21 1.80 4.33 -16.34
N GLY A 22 2.35 4.98 -17.35
CA GLY A 22 1.75 5.00 -18.69
C GLY A 22 0.54 5.92 -18.82
N SER A 23 0.31 6.82 -17.86
CA SER A 23 -0.79 7.77 -17.89
C SER A 23 -0.37 9.10 -17.26
N ASP A 24 -1.25 10.10 -17.34
CA ASP A 24 -1.04 11.39 -16.67
C ASP A 24 -1.68 11.45 -15.28
N TYR A 25 -2.26 10.35 -14.81
CA TYR A 25 -2.91 10.35 -13.49
C TYR A 25 -1.89 10.44 -12.37
N THR A 26 -2.16 11.32 -11.43
CA THR A 26 -1.42 11.45 -10.19
C THR A 26 -2.41 11.49 -9.03
N LEU A 27 -1.93 11.11 -7.85
CA LEU A 27 -2.74 11.13 -6.64
C LEU A 27 -1.90 11.65 -5.49
N VAL A 28 -2.38 12.71 -4.85
CA VAL A 28 -1.77 13.22 -3.62
C VAL A 28 -2.49 12.56 -2.46
N LEU A 29 -1.74 11.92 -1.57
CA LEU A 29 -2.29 11.37 -0.34
C LEU A 29 -1.44 11.76 0.85
N ASN A 30 -2.10 11.84 2.00
CA ASN A 30 -1.45 12.02 3.29
C ASN A 30 -1.61 10.72 4.06
N VAL A 31 -0.54 10.24 4.66
CA VAL A 31 -0.55 9.04 5.47
C VAL A 31 0.42 9.23 6.63
N THR A 32 0.03 8.74 7.80
CA THR A 32 0.84 8.86 9.01
C THR A 32 1.27 7.48 9.47
N CYS A 33 2.57 7.30 9.62
CA CYS A 33 3.15 6.10 10.18
C CYS A 33 3.55 6.33 11.63
N PRO A 34 3.63 5.25 12.45
CA PRO A 34 4.18 5.34 13.79
C PRO A 34 5.59 5.93 13.80
N ASP A 35 6.00 6.48 14.94
CA ASP A 35 7.30 7.14 15.08
C ASP A 35 8.49 6.19 15.00
N GLN A 36 8.26 4.90 15.18
CA GLN A 36 9.31 3.88 15.16
C GLN A 36 8.86 2.62 14.45
N GLY A 37 9.82 1.92 13.85
CA GLY A 37 9.62 0.60 13.30
C GLY A 37 9.05 0.55 11.89
N TRP A 38 8.92 1.68 11.22
CA TRP A 38 8.43 1.73 9.84
C TRP A 38 9.40 2.46 8.92
N TYR A 39 9.60 1.90 7.74
CA TYR A 39 10.54 2.42 6.76
C TYR A 39 9.89 2.48 5.38
N LYS A 40 10.36 3.40 4.56
CA LYS A 40 9.84 3.64 3.22
C LYS A 40 10.88 3.22 2.20
N SER A 41 10.47 2.62 1.08
CA SER A 41 11.38 2.43 -0.05
C SER A 41 11.68 3.77 -0.71
N ALA A 42 12.97 4.09 -0.88
CA ALA A 42 13.40 5.34 -1.52
C ALA A 42 13.26 5.30 -3.05
N THR A 43 13.06 4.12 -3.65
CA THR A 43 13.09 3.93 -5.11
C THR A 43 11.85 3.21 -5.62
N SER A 44 10.67 3.66 -5.23
CA SER A 44 9.43 2.97 -5.57
C SER A 44 8.72 3.45 -6.84
N PHE A 45 9.36 4.28 -7.65
CA PHE A 45 8.91 4.67 -9.00
C PHE A 45 7.41 5.02 -9.10
N GLY A 46 6.96 5.99 -8.31
CA GLY A 46 5.57 6.44 -8.34
C GLY A 46 4.65 5.71 -7.37
N ASP A 47 5.13 4.68 -6.69
CA ASP A 47 4.40 3.95 -5.64
C ASP A 47 4.90 4.38 -4.26
N LEU A 48 4.12 4.05 -3.24
CA LEU A 48 4.55 4.18 -1.85
C LEU A 48 4.61 2.78 -1.24
N LYS A 49 5.79 2.37 -0.75
CA LYS A 49 5.98 1.07 -0.10
C LYS A 49 6.48 1.29 1.32
N LEU A 50 5.74 0.74 2.28
CA LEU A 50 6.03 0.88 3.72
C LEU A 50 6.33 -0.50 4.30
N PHE A 51 7.40 -0.60 5.08
CA PHE A 51 7.89 -1.86 5.64
C PHE A 51 7.99 -1.75 7.15
N PRO A 52 7.27 -2.61 7.90
CA PRO A 52 7.49 -2.73 9.34
C PRO A 52 8.70 -3.61 9.61
N THR A 53 9.68 -3.11 10.33
CA THR A 53 10.85 -3.87 10.74
C THR A 53 11.57 -3.15 11.86
N ASP A 54 12.35 -3.89 12.65
CA ASP A 54 13.29 -3.32 13.63
C ASP A 54 14.71 -3.22 13.06
N ASP A 55 14.93 -3.71 11.84
CA ASP A 55 16.23 -3.69 11.18
C ASP A 55 16.12 -3.32 9.69
N PRO A 56 16.20 -2.02 9.35
CA PRO A 56 16.07 -1.56 7.96
C PRO A 56 17.22 -2.01 7.06
N SER A 57 18.34 -2.51 7.62
CA SER A 57 19.45 -3.00 6.81
C SER A 57 19.16 -4.36 6.16
N HIS A 58 18.08 -5.04 6.58
CA HIS A 58 17.71 -6.38 6.12
C HIS A 58 16.28 -6.43 5.61
N ILE A 59 15.93 -5.54 4.69
CA ILE A 59 14.62 -5.56 4.02
C ILE A 59 14.76 -6.24 2.67
N PHE A 60 13.96 -7.28 2.44
CA PHE A 60 13.99 -8.10 1.24
C PHE A 60 12.64 -8.15 0.55
N SER A 61 12.66 -8.54 -0.70
CA SER A 61 11.47 -8.91 -1.46
C SER A 61 10.75 -10.06 -0.72
N GLY A 62 9.48 -9.92 -0.41
CA GLY A 62 8.74 -10.89 0.39
C GLY A 62 8.58 -10.53 1.85
N ASP A 63 9.26 -9.51 2.34
CA ASP A 63 9.06 -9.01 3.69
C ASP A 63 7.68 -8.34 3.83
N PRO A 64 7.12 -8.32 5.06
CA PRO A 64 5.85 -7.65 5.31
C PRO A 64 5.84 -6.20 4.80
N ARG A 65 4.72 -5.78 4.23
CA ARG A 65 4.61 -4.45 3.65
C ARG A 65 3.19 -3.97 3.46
N ILE A 66 3.06 -2.66 3.33
CA ILE A 66 1.86 -1.99 2.80
C ILE A 66 2.33 -1.21 1.57
N THR A 67 1.70 -1.46 0.42
CA THR A 67 2.05 -0.78 -0.84
C THR A 67 0.84 -0.02 -1.35
N PHE A 68 1.05 1.24 -1.73
CA PHE A 68 0.03 2.08 -2.37
C PHE A 68 0.45 2.27 -3.82
N GLU A 69 -0.40 1.86 -4.75
CA GLU A 69 -0.13 1.95 -6.19
C GLU A 69 -1.30 2.63 -6.89
N LEU A 70 -1.01 3.63 -7.69
CA LEU A 70 -2.01 4.23 -8.57
C LEU A 70 -1.91 3.57 -9.95
N LYS A 71 -3.05 3.12 -10.45
CA LYS A 71 -3.16 2.48 -11.76
C LYS A 71 -4.04 3.30 -12.68
N SER A 72 -3.85 3.16 -13.98
CA SER A 72 -4.62 3.92 -14.97
C SER A 72 -6.07 3.45 -15.12
N GLY A 73 -6.39 2.23 -14.70
CA GLY A 73 -7.74 1.68 -14.82
C GLY A 73 -7.86 0.35 -14.08
N LEU A 74 -9.12 -0.12 -13.98
CA LEU A 74 -9.41 -1.39 -13.33
C LEU A 74 -8.74 -2.57 -14.04
N ASP A 75 -8.57 -2.50 -15.35
CA ASP A 75 -7.84 -3.51 -16.12
C ASP A 75 -6.40 -3.67 -15.65
N LYS A 76 -5.76 -2.59 -15.19
CA LYS A 76 -4.41 -2.63 -14.63
C LYS A 76 -4.39 -3.18 -13.20
N ILE A 77 -5.42 -2.91 -12.42
CA ILE A 77 -5.60 -3.54 -11.10
C ILE A 77 -5.68 -5.06 -11.26
N ASN A 78 -6.38 -5.53 -12.26
CA ASN A 78 -6.62 -6.96 -12.51
C ASN A 78 -5.67 -7.58 -13.52
N TYR A 79 -4.56 -6.93 -13.85
CA TYR A 79 -3.64 -7.41 -14.88
C TYR A 79 -3.17 -8.84 -14.62
N TYR A 80 -2.89 -9.21 -13.37
CA TYR A 80 -2.44 -10.55 -12.99
C TYR A 80 -3.53 -11.40 -12.34
N TYR A 81 -4.79 -11.03 -12.51
CA TYR A 81 -5.90 -11.70 -11.81
C TYR A 81 -5.94 -13.21 -12.06
N ASP A 82 -5.64 -13.64 -13.27
CA ASP A 82 -5.66 -15.06 -13.63
C ASP A 82 -4.59 -15.88 -12.89
N ASP A 83 -3.56 -15.21 -12.34
CA ASP A 83 -2.50 -15.85 -11.57
C ASP A 83 -2.83 -15.88 -10.07
N PHE A 84 -3.90 -15.24 -9.63
CA PHE A 84 -4.28 -15.21 -8.22
C PHE A 84 -4.91 -16.54 -7.81
N GLU A 85 -4.48 -17.06 -6.67
CA GLU A 85 -5.00 -18.29 -6.09
C GLU A 85 -5.83 -17.97 -4.85
N ASN A 86 -6.88 -18.78 -4.61
CA ASN A 86 -7.71 -18.70 -3.40
C ASN A 86 -8.28 -17.29 -3.17
N VAL A 87 -8.81 -16.69 -4.22
CA VAL A 87 -9.41 -15.35 -4.12
C VAL A 87 -10.67 -15.38 -3.27
N GLU A 88 -10.73 -14.53 -2.25
CA GLU A 88 -11.91 -14.33 -1.42
C GLU A 88 -12.23 -12.84 -1.36
N GLU A 89 -13.49 -12.50 -1.54
CA GLU A 89 -13.94 -11.12 -1.40
C GLU A 89 -14.10 -10.76 0.07
N LEU A 90 -13.72 -9.54 0.42
CA LEU A 90 -13.90 -8.97 1.76
C LEU A 90 -15.01 -7.92 1.73
N THR A 91 -15.53 -7.61 2.91
CA THR A 91 -16.39 -6.44 3.07
C THR A 91 -15.64 -5.19 2.63
N PRO A 92 -16.26 -4.31 1.82
CA PRO A 92 -15.63 -3.05 1.44
C PRO A 92 -15.17 -2.25 2.66
N ARG A 93 -14.07 -1.51 2.49
CA ARG A 93 -13.51 -0.65 3.53
C ARG A 93 -13.45 0.78 3.01
N THR A 94 -13.87 1.73 3.83
CA THR A 94 -13.72 3.14 3.50
C THR A 94 -12.33 3.61 3.96
N ILE A 95 -11.56 4.12 3.02
CA ILE A 95 -10.21 4.63 3.27
C ILE A 95 -10.14 6.03 2.69
N GLY A 96 -9.81 7.03 3.52
CA GLY A 96 -9.75 8.41 3.07
C GLY A 96 -11.08 8.94 2.54
N GLY A 97 -12.20 8.40 3.00
CA GLY A 97 -13.53 8.77 2.51
C GLY A 97 -13.95 8.09 1.22
N VAL A 98 -13.13 7.20 0.67
CA VAL A 98 -13.45 6.45 -0.55
C VAL A 98 -13.74 5.00 -0.19
N GLU A 99 -14.92 4.51 -0.60
CA GLU A 99 -15.25 3.10 -0.41
C GLU A 99 -14.45 2.25 -1.39
N MET A 100 -13.70 1.29 -0.85
CA MET A 100 -12.85 0.41 -1.64
C MET A 100 -13.29 -1.04 -1.50
N ALA A 101 -13.35 -1.75 -2.63
CA ALA A 101 -13.54 -3.18 -2.63
C ALA A 101 -12.33 -3.87 -2.02
N GLY A 102 -12.57 -4.99 -1.34
CA GLY A 102 -11.49 -5.75 -0.69
C GLY A 102 -11.47 -7.19 -1.15
N ARG A 103 -10.28 -7.77 -1.15
CA ARG A 103 -10.08 -9.18 -1.44
C ARG A 103 -8.79 -9.68 -0.83
N THR A 104 -8.74 -10.99 -0.58
CA THR A 104 -7.51 -11.69 -0.25
C THR A 104 -7.20 -12.70 -1.34
N TYR A 105 -5.92 -12.94 -1.56
CA TYR A 105 -5.48 -13.93 -2.52
C TYR A 105 -4.03 -14.32 -2.25
N LYS A 106 -3.61 -15.42 -2.85
CA LYS A 106 -2.21 -15.83 -2.87
C LYS A 106 -1.64 -15.57 -4.26
N ASN A 107 -0.47 -14.98 -4.30
CA ASN A 107 0.25 -14.72 -5.55
C ASN A 107 1.75 -14.72 -5.29
N VAL A 108 2.50 -15.40 -6.16
CA VAL A 108 3.96 -15.53 -6.07
C VAL A 108 4.40 -16.04 -4.68
N GLY A 109 3.64 -17.01 -4.15
CA GLY A 109 3.94 -17.61 -2.85
C GLY A 109 3.61 -16.76 -1.63
N MET A 110 3.02 -15.59 -1.81
CA MET A 110 2.66 -14.68 -0.72
C MET A 110 1.15 -14.50 -0.64
N TRP A 111 0.65 -14.34 0.61
CA TRP A 111 -0.73 -13.96 0.84
C TRP A 111 -0.85 -12.44 0.85
N TRP A 112 -1.89 -11.94 0.15
CA TRP A 112 -2.18 -10.51 0.03
C TRP A 112 -3.58 -10.19 0.49
N THR A 113 -3.72 -9.04 1.12
CA THR A 113 -4.99 -8.34 1.29
C THR A 113 -4.91 -7.10 0.43
N GLU A 114 -5.90 -6.89 -0.42
CA GLU A 114 -5.91 -5.74 -1.32
C GLU A 114 -7.24 -5.00 -1.21
N TYR A 115 -7.15 -3.67 -1.02
CA TYR A 115 -8.28 -2.77 -1.15
C TYR A 115 -8.05 -1.90 -2.37
N TYR A 116 -9.05 -1.76 -3.22
CA TYR A 116 -8.90 -1.01 -4.47
C TYR A 116 -10.18 -0.26 -4.80
N GLY A 117 -10.04 0.92 -5.41
CA GLY A 117 -11.17 1.76 -5.77
C GLY A 117 -10.82 2.84 -6.77
N GLU A 118 -11.83 3.30 -7.48
CA GLU A 118 -11.69 4.41 -8.42
C GLU A 118 -11.54 5.72 -7.65
N MET A 119 -10.58 6.53 -8.08
CA MET A 119 -10.30 7.80 -7.42
C MET A 119 -11.05 8.94 -8.12
N PRO A 120 -11.65 9.88 -7.35
CA PRO A 120 -12.38 11.01 -7.94
C PRO A 120 -11.53 11.87 -8.89
N THR A 121 -10.22 11.92 -8.68
CA THR A 121 -9.28 12.71 -9.50
C THR A 121 -8.75 11.94 -10.71
N GLY A 122 -9.22 10.73 -10.92
CA GLY A 122 -8.81 9.85 -12.00
C GLY A 122 -7.87 8.75 -11.57
N GLY A 123 -7.93 7.63 -12.28
CA GLY A 123 -7.16 6.45 -11.94
C GLY A 123 -7.81 5.59 -10.86
N TRP A 124 -7.15 4.50 -10.55
CA TRP A 124 -7.56 3.52 -9.55
C TRP A 124 -6.44 3.33 -8.53
N LEU A 125 -6.78 3.40 -7.26
CA LEU A 125 -5.80 3.13 -6.19
C LEU A 125 -5.91 1.68 -5.76
N ALA A 126 -4.77 1.00 -5.66
CA ALA A 126 -4.65 -0.31 -5.04
C ALA A 126 -3.77 -0.19 -3.78
N ILE A 127 -4.28 -0.68 -2.67
CA ILE A 127 -3.53 -0.78 -1.42
C ILE A 127 -3.33 -2.27 -1.15
N LYS A 128 -2.08 -2.72 -1.24
CA LYS A 128 -1.72 -4.14 -1.13
C LYS A 128 -0.96 -4.38 0.16
N ILE A 129 -1.42 -5.32 0.94
CA ILE A 129 -0.91 -5.59 2.27
C ILE A 129 -0.50 -7.07 2.33
N SER A 130 0.73 -7.33 2.74
CA SER A 130 1.22 -8.69 2.95
C SER A 130 1.96 -8.76 4.27
N GLY A 131 1.60 -9.74 5.12
CA GLY A 131 2.30 -9.99 6.38
C GLY A 131 2.13 -8.91 7.44
N VAL A 132 1.21 -7.97 7.26
CA VAL A 132 0.91 -6.90 8.22
C VAL A 132 -0.51 -7.09 8.72
N ASP A 133 -0.68 -7.12 10.04
CA ASP A 133 -2.00 -7.20 10.66
C ASP A 133 -2.70 -5.85 10.53
N ILE A 134 -3.94 -5.86 10.03
CA ILE A 134 -4.79 -4.68 9.89
C ILE A 134 -6.08 -4.78 10.69
N ASP A 135 -6.14 -5.71 11.65
CA ASP A 135 -7.27 -5.78 12.59
C ASP A 135 -7.39 -4.48 13.38
N PRO A 136 -8.60 -4.15 13.87
CA PRO A 136 -8.81 -2.90 14.61
C PRO A 136 -7.80 -2.71 15.74
N GLY A 137 -7.16 -1.53 15.78
CA GLY A 137 -6.22 -1.15 16.82
C GLY A 137 -4.77 -1.53 16.55
N THR A 138 -4.48 -2.27 15.46
CA THR A 138 -3.10 -2.56 15.06
C THR A 138 -2.45 -1.36 14.40
N GLU A 139 -1.11 -1.37 14.27
CA GLU A 139 -0.40 -0.32 13.55
C GLU A 139 -0.83 -0.24 12.09
N GLY A 140 -1.03 -1.38 11.44
CA GLY A 140 -1.50 -1.41 10.05
C GLY A 140 -2.87 -0.76 9.90
N ASP A 141 -3.80 -1.06 10.80
CA ASP A 141 -5.12 -0.42 10.82
C ASP A 141 -5.00 1.09 11.03
N THR A 142 -4.17 1.51 11.96
CA THR A 142 -3.95 2.93 12.26
C THR A 142 -3.38 3.67 11.05
N ILE A 143 -2.45 3.07 10.33
CA ILE A 143 -1.89 3.65 9.10
C ILE A 143 -2.98 3.82 8.05
N LEU A 144 -3.79 2.77 7.79
CA LEU A 144 -4.87 2.85 6.82
C LEU A 144 -5.92 3.91 7.20
N ASN A 145 -6.24 4.01 8.49
CA ASN A 145 -7.21 5.00 8.98
C ASN A 145 -6.68 6.43 8.93
N SER A 146 -5.37 6.62 8.84
CA SER A 146 -4.75 7.94 8.75
C SER A 146 -4.79 8.52 7.33
N VAL A 147 -5.12 7.71 6.33
CA VAL A 147 -5.06 8.13 4.92
C VAL A 147 -6.12 9.20 4.64
N THR A 148 -5.69 10.29 4.00
CA THR A 148 -6.57 11.29 3.41
C THR A 148 -6.07 11.62 2.02
N PHE A 149 -6.95 12.08 1.13
CA PHE A 149 -6.60 12.42 -0.24
C PHE A 149 -6.73 13.92 -0.49
N GLY A 150 -5.81 14.45 -1.30
CA GLY A 150 -5.83 15.86 -1.71
C GLY A 150 -4.76 16.72 -1.13
#